data_a51cb2cdf0f0acf134aa914e253e7b97
#
_entry.id   a51cb2cdf0f0acf134aa914e253e7b97
#
_cell.length_a   1.000
_cell.length_b   1.000
_cell.length_c   1.000
_cell.angle_alpha   90.00
_cell.angle_beta   90.00
_cell.angle_gamma   90.00
#
_symmetry.space_group_name_H-M   'P 1'
#
loop_
_entity.id
_entity.type
_entity.pdbx_description
1 polymer ?
#
loop_
_entity_poly.entity_id
_entity_poly.type
_entity_poly.pdbx_seq_one_letter_code
_entity_poly.pdbx_strand_id
1 'polypeptide(L)'
;MPLWTIYHPPGAFSDVDKAELAEKITDVYGAVMPRFYVGVVFQPLEPRNFYVGGKPADRFVRIVMEHIARSFPSLEASRRFIDRINAVLAPYIADRGYDWELHVDETPFDYWSINGHYPPRPDTDDEKRWRAENRPSARTHA
;
A
#
# COMPACT_ATOMS: atom_id res chain seq x y z
N MET A 1 -0.38 -0.14 -9.40
CA MET A 1 -1.26 -0.22 -8.20
C MET A 1 -0.38 -0.44 -7.00
N PRO A 2 -0.38 0.45 -6.01
CA PRO A 2 0.15 0.10 -4.70
C PRO A 2 -0.74 -0.95 -4.04
N LEU A 3 -0.19 -2.13 -3.81
CA LEU A 3 -0.85 -3.17 -3.03
C LEU A 3 -0.14 -3.31 -1.69
N TRP A 4 -0.86 -3.08 -0.62
CA TRP A 4 -0.37 -3.27 0.73
C TRP A 4 -0.89 -4.57 1.30
N THR A 5 0.00 -5.40 1.83
CA THR A 5 -0.37 -6.55 2.64
C THR A 5 0.14 -6.32 4.05
N ILE A 6 -0.78 -6.29 5.01
CA ILE A 6 -0.49 -6.05 6.42
C ILE A 6 -0.75 -7.35 7.18
N TYR A 7 0.32 -8.04 7.52
CA TYR A 7 0.27 -9.23 8.38
C TYR A 7 0.29 -8.77 9.83
N HIS A 8 -0.65 -9.24 10.62
CA HIS A 8 -0.81 -8.75 12.00
C HIS A 8 -1.35 -9.85 12.93
N PRO A 9 -1.12 -9.76 14.25
CA PRO A 9 -1.76 -10.62 15.22
C PRO A 9 -3.28 -10.46 15.18
N PRO A 10 -4.06 -11.52 15.49
CA PRO A 10 -5.50 -11.37 15.65
C PRO A 10 -5.82 -10.30 16.70
N GLY A 11 -6.82 -9.47 16.43
CA GLY A 11 -7.24 -8.41 17.34
C GLY A 11 -6.37 -7.15 17.35
N ALA A 12 -5.29 -7.08 16.54
CA ALA A 12 -4.46 -5.87 16.45
C ALA A 12 -5.24 -4.67 15.91
N PHE A 13 -6.16 -4.91 14.98
CA PHE A 13 -6.99 -3.87 14.35
C PHE A 13 -8.47 -4.28 14.41
N SER A 14 -9.32 -3.34 14.88
CA SER A 14 -10.77 -3.46 14.73
C SER A 14 -11.19 -3.22 13.27
N ASP A 15 -12.44 -3.50 12.94
CA ASP A 15 -12.97 -3.18 11.60
C ASP A 15 -12.95 -1.67 11.33
N VAL A 16 -13.18 -0.86 12.35
CA VAL A 16 -13.06 0.61 12.26
C VAL A 16 -11.61 1.01 11.99
N ASP A 17 -10.64 0.45 12.72
CA ASP A 17 -9.22 0.71 12.48
C ASP A 17 -8.82 0.37 11.04
N LYS A 18 -9.26 -0.77 10.54
CA LYS A 18 -8.97 -1.21 9.17
C LYS A 18 -9.51 -0.22 8.13
N ALA A 19 -10.76 0.21 8.29
CA ALA A 19 -11.39 1.17 7.40
C ALA A 19 -10.66 2.53 7.41
N GLU A 20 -10.36 3.06 8.59
CA GLU A 20 -9.63 4.31 8.75
C GLU A 20 -8.22 4.25 8.19
N LEU A 21 -7.50 3.17 8.49
CA LEU A 21 -6.13 2.99 8.03
C LEU A 21 -6.06 2.82 6.51
N ALA A 22 -6.98 2.06 5.92
CA ALA A 22 -7.08 1.91 4.48
C ALA A 22 -7.33 3.26 3.79
N GLU A 23 -8.20 4.10 4.36
CA GLU A 23 -8.46 5.46 3.83
C GLU A 23 -7.23 6.35 3.93
N LYS A 24 -6.54 6.36 5.08
CA LYS A 24 -5.32 7.14 5.29
C LYS A 24 -4.18 6.69 4.36
N ILE A 25 -4.01 5.40 4.17
CA ILE A 25 -3.04 4.86 3.21
C ILE A 25 -3.38 5.31 1.79
N THR A 26 -4.65 5.22 1.41
CA THR A 26 -5.11 5.66 0.09
C THR A 26 -4.86 7.16 -0.12
N ASP A 27 -5.06 7.99 0.90
CA ASP A 27 -4.80 9.44 0.85
C ASP A 27 -3.33 9.77 0.57
N VAL A 28 -2.40 8.93 1.01
CA VAL A 28 -0.97 9.12 0.72
C VAL A 28 -0.70 9.12 -0.78
N TYR A 29 -1.44 8.33 -1.54
CA TYR A 29 -1.27 8.17 -3.00
C TYR A 29 -2.25 9.01 -3.82
N GLY A 30 -3.43 9.31 -3.28
CA GLY A 30 -4.55 9.87 -4.02
C GLY A 30 -4.33 11.25 -4.63
N ALA A 31 -3.29 11.98 -4.19
CA ALA A 31 -2.92 13.27 -4.77
C ALA A 31 -2.24 13.14 -6.15
N VAL A 32 -1.62 11.98 -6.45
CA VAL A 32 -0.78 11.80 -7.64
C VAL A 32 -1.23 10.69 -8.57
N MET A 33 -2.19 9.85 -8.13
CA MET A 33 -2.70 8.75 -8.95
C MET A 33 -4.16 8.46 -8.63
N PRO A 34 -4.87 7.70 -9.49
CA PRO A 34 -6.24 7.28 -9.21
C PRO A 34 -6.35 6.53 -7.87
N ARG A 35 -7.35 6.86 -7.06
CA ARG A 35 -7.56 6.22 -5.74
C ARG A 35 -7.78 4.71 -5.87
N PHE A 36 -8.48 4.26 -6.91
CA PHE A 36 -8.72 2.83 -7.13
C PHE A 36 -7.44 2.01 -7.44
N TYR A 37 -6.30 2.67 -7.67
CA TYR A 37 -5.01 1.98 -7.78
C TYR A 37 -4.55 1.39 -6.45
N VAL A 38 -5.01 1.92 -5.32
CA VAL A 38 -4.53 1.53 -3.99
C VAL A 38 -5.34 0.36 -3.45
N GLY A 39 -4.68 -0.75 -3.19
CA GLY A 39 -5.25 -1.90 -2.50
C GLY A 39 -4.63 -2.07 -1.12
N VAL A 40 -5.43 -2.42 -0.12
CA VAL A 40 -4.96 -2.72 1.24
C VAL A 40 -5.59 -4.03 1.69
N VAL A 41 -4.73 -5.00 2.03
CA VAL A 41 -5.13 -6.30 2.55
C VAL A 41 -4.68 -6.41 4.00
N PHE A 42 -5.59 -6.73 4.90
CA PHE A 42 -5.28 -7.11 6.27
C PHE A 42 -5.31 -8.63 6.39
N GLN A 43 -4.18 -9.22 6.76
CA GLN A 43 -4.02 -10.65 6.90
C GLN A 43 -3.71 -11.01 8.35
N PRO A 44 -4.70 -11.40 9.14
CA PRO A 44 -4.46 -11.84 10.50
C PRO A 44 -3.71 -13.18 10.49
N LEU A 45 -2.71 -13.30 11.35
CA LEU A 45 -1.91 -14.53 11.55
C LEU A 45 -1.84 -14.86 13.04
N GLU A 46 -2.20 -16.09 13.36
CA GLU A 46 -1.95 -16.63 14.71
C GLU A 46 -0.44 -16.64 14.98
N PRO A 47 0.01 -16.39 16.23
CA PRO A 47 1.43 -16.33 16.56
C PRO A 47 2.23 -17.57 16.10
N ARG A 48 1.62 -18.75 16.15
CA ARG A 48 2.24 -19.99 15.68
C ARG A 48 2.46 -20.08 14.17
N ASN A 49 1.91 -19.13 13.40
CA ASN A 49 2.05 -19.07 11.95
C ASN A 49 2.99 -17.96 11.50
N PHE A 50 3.53 -17.18 12.44
CA PHE A 50 4.48 -16.12 12.14
C PHE A 50 5.61 -16.11 13.15
N TYR A 51 6.83 -16.27 12.65
CA TYR A 51 8.04 -16.39 13.46
C TYR A 51 9.00 -15.26 13.13
N VAL A 52 9.54 -14.63 14.16
CA VAL A 52 10.58 -13.62 14.05
C VAL A 52 11.77 -14.08 14.89
N GLY A 53 12.95 -14.14 14.29
CA GLY A 53 14.13 -14.68 14.98
C GLY A 53 13.97 -16.13 15.47
N GLY A 54 13.14 -16.90 14.77
CA GLY A 54 12.87 -18.32 15.10
C GLY A 54 11.88 -18.52 16.25
N LYS A 55 11.17 -17.47 16.71
CA LYS A 55 10.18 -17.56 17.78
C LYS A 55 8.82 -17.03 17.33
N PRO A 56 7.70 -17.60 17.83
CA PRO A 56 6.37 -17.06 17.53
C PRO A 56 6.27 -15.58 17.85
N ALA A 57 5.69 -14.79 16.93
CA ALA A 57 5.54 -13.35 17.07
C ALA A 57 4.08 -12.99 17.34
N ASP A 58 3.77 -12.51 18.56
CA ASP A 58 2.43 -12.12 18.98
C ASP A 58 2.22 -10.60 19.03
N ARG A 59 3.30 -9.83 18.90
CA ARG A 59 3.28 -8.37 18.94
C ARG A 59 4.07 -7.73 17.78
N PHE A 60 3.98 -8.32 16.62
CA PHE A 60 4.70 -7.87 15.45
C PHE A 60 3.77 -7.67 14.26
N VAL A 61 3.92 -6.55 13.55
CA VAL A 61 3.19 -6.24 12.31
C VAL A 61 4.18 -6.19 11.16
N ARG A 62 3.92 -6.97 10.12
CA ARG A 62 4.75 -7.03 8.92
C ARG A 62 4.01 -6.45 7.73
N ILE A 63 4.59 -5.46 7.07
CA ILE A 63 3.97 -4.74 5.97
C ILE A 63 4.80 -4.90 4.71
N VAL A 64 4.15 -5.35 3.65
CA VAL A 64 4.73 -5.42 2.30
C VAL A 64 3.97 -4.45 1.41
N MET A 65 4.70 -3.56 0.74
CA MET A 65 4.14 -2.63 -0.23
C MET A 65 4.68 -2.97 -1.62
N GLU A 66 3.79 -3.35 -2.52
CA GLU A 66 4.15 -3.61 -3.91
C GLU A 66 3.74 -2.40 -4.75
N HIS A 67 4.71 -1.71 -5.32
CA HIS A 67 4.50 -0.53 -6.15
C HIS A 67 4.66 -0.86 -7.63
N ILE A 68 3.74 -0.39 -8.47
CA ILE A 68 3.79 -0.56 -9.93
C ILE A 68 3.65 0.79 -10.64
N ALA A 69 2.67 1.59 -10.28
CA ALA A 69 2.31 2.82 -11.00
C ALA A 69 3.38 3.91 -10.97
N ARG A 70 4.24 3.88 -9.98
CA ARG A 70 5.34 4.84 -9.79
C ARG A 70 6.56 4.13 -9.26
N SER A 71 7.73 4.69 -9.56
CA SER A 71 9.03 4.31 -8.99
C SER A 71 9.60 5.48 -8.21
N PHE A 72 10.43 5.19 -7.21
CA PHE A 72 11.14 6.23 -6.49
C PHE A 72 12.26 6.81 -7.37
N PRO A 73 12.29 8.13 -7.58
CA PRO A 73 13.33 8.75 -8.41
C PRO A 73 14.69 8.82 -7.72
N SER A 74 14.74 8.68 -6.40
CA SER A 74 15.97 8.78 -5.61
C SER A 74 15.84 8.09 -4.24
N LEU A 75 16.97 7.81 -3.62
CA LEU A 75 17.01 7.31 -2.24
C LEU A 75 16.36 8.31 -1.26
N GLU A 76 16.56 9.60 -1.47
CA GLU A 76 15.95 10.64 -0.64
C GLU A 76 14.42 10.63 -0.75
N ALA A 77 13.88 10.47 -1.96
CA ALA A 77 12.44 10.37 -2.18
C ALA A 77 11.85 9.13 -1.49
N SER A 78 12.53 7.99 -1.55
CA SER A 78 12.08 6.78 -0.87
C SER A 78 12.08 6.95 0.65
N ARG A 79 13.10 7.59 1.22
CA ARG A 79 13.17 7.85 2.67
C ARG A 79 12.06 8.78 3.14
N ARG A 80 11.81 9.87 2.41
CA ARG A 80 10.68 10.77 2.73
C ARG A 80 9.34 10.05 2.69
N PHE A 81 9.16 9.17 1.72
CA PHE A 81 7.95 8.35 1.64
C PHE A 81 7.81 7.43 2.85
N ILE A 82 8.89 6.70 3.21
CA ILE A 82 8.89 5.79 4.36
C ILE A 82 8.64 6.54 5.66
N ASP A 83 9.26 7.71 5.86
CA ASP A 83 9.04 8.55 7.04
C ASP A 83 7.56 8.98 7.15
N ARG A 84 6.97 9.38 6.03
CA ARG A 84 5.54 9.73 5.97
C ARG A 84 4.65 8.54 6.32
N ILE A 85 4.96 7.37 5.80
CA ILE A 85 4.21 6.14 6.10
C ILE A 85 4.36 5.77 7.56
N ASN A 86 5.55 5.81 8.13
CA ASN A 86 5.77 5.54 9.54
C ASN A 86 4.92 6.46 10.43
N ALA A 87 4.80 7.73 10.07
CA ALA A 87 3.96 8.68 10.79
C ALA A 87 2.47 8.32 10.71
N VAL A 88 1.99 7.87 9.55
CA VAL A 88 0.60 7.40 9.37
C VAL A 88 0.31 6.15 10.19
N LEU A 89 1.27 5.23 10.26
CA LEU A 89 1.11 3.94 10.94
C LEU A 89 1.27 4.02 12.46
N ALA A 90 2.03 4.98 12.97
CA ALA A 90 2.40 5.05 14.38
C ALA A 90 1.22 4.97 15.35
N PRO A 91 0.08 5.69 15.17
CA PRO A 91 -1.05 5.60 16.08
C PRO A 91 -1.69 4.22 16.18
N TYR A 92 -1.56 3.41 15.12
CA TYR A 92 -2.18 2.08 15.03
C TYR A 92 -1.26 0.95 15.44
N ILE A 93 0.05 1.16 15.38
CA ILE A 93 1.06 0.11 15.55
C ILE A 93 2.01 0.47 16.69
N ALA A 94 2.87 1.46 16.50
CA ALA A 94 3.90 1.83 17.47
C ALA A 94 3.30 2.28 18.82
N ASP A 95 2.32 3.16 18.79
CA ASP A 95 1.69 3.71 20.00
C ASP A 95 0.86 2.67 20.75
N ARG A 96 0.53 1.55 20.09
CA ARG A 96 -0.13 0.39 20.71
C ARG A 96 0.85 -0.65 21.22
N GLY A 97 2.17 -0.41 21.09
CA GLY A 97 3.22 -1.30 21.58
C GLY A 97 3.54 -2.50 20.70
N TYR A 98 3.16 -2.46 19.41
CA TYR A 98 3.61 -3.45 18.44
C TYR A 98 4.97 -3.05 17.85
N ASP A 99 5.84 -4.04 17.68
CA ASP A 99 6.98 -3.92 16.80
C ASP A 99 6.51 -4.05 15.35
N TRP A 100 7.26 -3.47 14.40
CA TRP A 100 6.87 -3.57 13.00
C TRP A 100 8.08 -3.51 12.06
N GLU A 101 7.86 -4.01 10.88
CA GLU A 101 8.81 -3.90 9.78
C GLU A 101 8.03 -3.69 8.48
N LEU A 102 8.54 -2.85 7.61
CA LEU A 102 7.97 -2.62 6.29
C LEU A 102 9.05 -2.59 5.22
N HIS A 103 8.67 -2.93 4.01
CA HIS A 103 9.49 -2.70 2.82
C HIS A 103 8.63 -2.44 1.60
N VAL A 104 9.26 -1.89 0.57
CA VAL A 104 8.64 -1.59 -0.71
C VAL A 104 9.33 -2.40 -1.80
N ASP A 105 8.54 -3.16 -2.55
CA ASP A 105 8.96 -3.79 -3.80
C ASP A 105 8.45 -2.97 -4.98
N GLU A 106 9.28 -2.76 -6.00
CA GLU A 106 8.88 -2.07 -7.23
C GLU A 106 8.76 -3.08 -8.37
N THR A 107 7.58 -3.14 -8.98
CA THR A 107 7.31 -3.94 -10.17
C THR A 107 7.38 -3.06 -11.42
N PRO A 108 8.03 -3.51 -12.50
CA PRO A 108 8.02 -2.78 -13.77
C PRO A 108 6.60 -2.46 -14.23
N PHE A 109 6.38 -1.21 -14.63
CA PHE A 109 5.07 -0.71 -15.06
C PHE A 109 4.42 -1.56 -16.16
N ASP A 110 5.23 -2.07 -17.08
CA ASP A 110 4.74 -2.82 -18.23
C ASP A 110 4.22 -4.23 -17.89
N TYR A 111 4.37 -4.68 -16.63
CA TYR A 111 3.87 -5.97 -16.16
C TYR A 111 2.48 -5.89 -15.53
N TRP A 112 1.69 -4.88 -15.89
CA TRP A 112 0.47 -4.54 -15.19
C TRP A 112 -0.72 -4.38 -16.13
N SER A 113 -1.84 -5.00 -15.77
CA SER A 113 -3.15 -4.76 -16.39
C SER A 113 -4.24 -4.66 -15.34
N ILE A 114 -5.28 -3.87 -15.61
CA ILE A 114 -6.47 -3.75 -14.76
C ILE A 114 -7.70 -3.98 -15.63
N ASN A 115 -8.52 -4.95 -15.29
CA ASN A 115 -9.71 -5.34 -16.06
C ASN A 115 -9.41 -5.59 -17.55
N GLY A 116 -8.20 -6.14 -17.83
CA GLY A 116 -7.75 -6.35 -19.20
C GLY A 116 -7.23 -5.11 -19.95
N HIS A 117 -7.24 -3.95 -19.30
CA HIS A 117 -6.67 -2.72 -19.87
C HIS A 117 -5.23 -2.51 -19.41
N TYR A 118 -4.38 -2.07 -20.33
CA TYR A 118 -3.06 -1.55 -19.95
C TYR A 118 -3.23 -0.15 -19.38
N PRO A 119 -2.79 0.09 -18.14
CA PRO A 119 -2.93 1.41 -17.52
C PRO A 119 -2.20 2.50 -18.30
N PRO A 120 -2.73 3.72 -18.29
CA PRO A 120 -2.05 4.85 -18.92
C PRO A 120 -0.78 5.23 -18.16
N ARG A 121 0.21 5.75 -18.88
CA ARG A 121 1.45 6.25 -18.28
C ARG A 121 1.16 7.38 -17.29
N PRO A 122 2.03 7.58 -16.28
CA PRO A 122 1.89 8.66 -15.32
C PRO A 122 1.73 10.02 -15.98
N ASP A 123 0.87 10.83 -15.39
CA ASP A 123 0.62 12.25 -15.76
C ASP A 123 0.02 12.47 -17.15
N THR A 124 -0.42 11.42 -17.85
CA THR A 124 -1.13 11.53 -19.12
C THR A 124 -2.59 11.94 -18.92
N ASP A 125 -3.23 12.45 -19.98
CA ASP A 125 -4.64 12.83 -19.93
C ASP A 125 -5.55 11.61 -19.68
N ASP A 126 -5.18 10.44 -20.17
CA ASP A 126 -5.88 9.19 -19.86
C ASP A 126 -5.79 8.84 -18.36
N GLU A 127 -4.65 9.03 -17.72
CA GLU A 127 -4.55 8.81 -16.27
C GLU A 127 -5.36 9.85 -15.49
N LYS A 128 -5.35 11.12 -15.90
CA LYS A 128 -6.18 12.16 -15.29
C LYS A 128 -7.66 11.82 -15.38
N ARG A 129 -8.09 11.29 -16.54
CA ARG A 129 -9.46 10.81 -16.74
C ARG A 129 -9.77 9.63 -15.81
N TRP A 130 -8.91 8.60 -15.74
CA TRP A 130 -9.08 7.47 -14.83
C TRP A 130 -9.17 7.91 -13.37
N ARG A 131 -8.38 8.92 -13.00
CA ARG A 131 -8.45 9.51 -11.67
C ARG A 131 -9.78 10.22 -11.41
N ALA A 132 -10.26 11.01 -12.35
CA ALA A 132 -11.54 11.72 -12.23
C ALA A 132 -12.73 10.76 -12.18
N GLU A 133 -12.71 9.73 -13.01
CA GLU A 133 -13.76 8.70 -13.08
C GLU A 133 -13.65 7.65 -11.96
N ASN A 134 -12.48 7.57 -11.31
CA ASN A 134 -12.12 6.57 -10.31
C ASN A 134 -12.36 5.13 -10.78
N ARG A 135 -12.05 4.83 -12.04
CA ARG A 135 -12.20 3.50 -12.66
C ARG A 135 -11.29 3.34 -13.88
N PRO A 136 -10.93 2.08 -14.22
CA PRO A 136 -10.26 1.82 -15.49
C PRO A 136 -11.24 1.95 -16.67
N SER A 137 -10.72 2.41 -17.80
CA SER A 137 -11.45 2.49 -19.06
C SER A 137 -10.49 2.39 -20.26
N ALA A 138 -11.04 2.17 -21.46
CA ALA A 138 -10.20 2.13 -22.65
C ALA A 138 -9.42 3.43 -22.84
N ARG A 139 -8.16 3.32 -23.24
CA ARG A 139 -7.34 4.50 -23.57
C ARG A 139 -7.89 5.19 -24.82
N THR A 140 -7.80 6.50 -24.85
CA THR A 140 -8.22 7.29 -26.02
C THR A 140 -7.14 7.30 -27.10
N HIS A 141 -5.88 7.05 -26.72
CA HIS A 141 -4.75 6.93 -27.64
C HIS A 141 -3.94 5.68 -27.30
N ALA A 142 -3.56 4.94 -28.32
CA ALA A 142 -2.75 3.74 -28.19
C ALA A 142 -1.30 4.05 -27.83
#